data_bd5491ee0ac142cc2c0effce0c0d0b6c
#
_entry.id   bd5491ee0ac142cc2c0effce0c0d0b6c
#
_cell.length_a   1.000
_cell.length_b   1.000
_cell.length_c   1.000
_cell.angle_alpha   90.00
_cell.angle_beta   90.00
_cell.angle_gamma   90.00
#
_symmetry.space_group_name_H-M   'P 1'
#
loop_
_entity.id
_entity.type
_entity.pdbx_description
1 polymer ?
#
loop_
_entity_poly.entity_id
_entity_poly.type
_entity_poly.pdbx_seq_one_letter_code
_entity_poly.pdbx_strand_id
1 'polypeptide(L)'
;FVYEKQGASKKKVMQYRHCLPVNEIFGWDSVHMSKGKYLLMHSIIYRTKLLHECGLELPKHTFYVDNLFVYIPLPYVKTLYYLDVDLYRYFIGRNDQSVNERVMTSRIDQQIYVNKLMIDAYCLPQDVSNKHLARYMLSYLAMICCVTSIMLLISGTPENLEKRRELWQY
;
A
#
# COMPACT_ATOMS: atom_id res chain seq x y z
N PHE A 1 -7.26 -9.42 8.83
CA PHE A 1 -6.30 -10.46 8.44
C PHE A 1 -5.31 -10.77 9.57
N VAL A 2 -4.69 -11.93 9.52
CA VAL A 2 -3.82 -12.43 10.60
C VAL A 2 -2.39 -12.60 10.09
N TYR A 3 -1.43 -12.04 10.82
CA TYR A 3 -0.01 -12.34 10.64
C TYR A 3 0.37 -13.59 11.44
N GLU A 4 0.97 -14.56 10.77
CA GLU A 4 1.55 -15.77 11.36
C GLU A 4 3.05 -15.77 11.10
N LYS A 5 3.85 -15.63 12.17
CA LYS A 5 5.31 -15.63 12.05
C LYS A 5 5.86 -17.02 12.39
N GLN A 6 6.78 -17.51 11.58
CA GLN A 6 7.47 -18.77 11.81
C GLN A 6 8.14 -18.77 13.21
N GLY A 7 7.88 -19.82 13.99
CA GLY A 7 8.43 -19.97 15.35
C GLY A 7 7.78 -19.10 16.42
N ALA A 8 6.78 -18.27 16.10
CA ALA A 8 6.06 -17.49 17.08
C ALA A 8 4.77 -18.19 17.54
N SER A 9 4.57 -18.26 18.86
CA SER A 9 3.34 -18.81 19.45
C SER A 9 2.15 -17.87 19.35
N LYS A 10 2.37 -16.55 19.20
CA LYS A 10 1.32 -15.54 19.12
C LYS A 10 1.12 -15.05 17.69
N LYS A 11 -0.14 -14.99 17.28
CA LYS A 11 -0.59 -14.38 16.02
C LYS A 11 -0.91 -12.89 16.25
N LYS A 12 -0.61 -12.04 15.26
CA LYS A 12 -1.01 -10.64 15.29
C LYS A 12 -2.20 -10.46 14.35
N VAL A 13 -3.35 -10.08 14.91
CA VAL A 13 -4.54 -9.76 14.13
C VAL A 13 -4.53 -8.28 13.75
N MET A 14 -4.74 -7.98 12.48
CA MET A 14 -4.93 -6.62 11.97
C MET A 14 -6.41 -6.40 11.68
N GLN A 15 -7.02 -5.48 12.40
CA GLN A 15 -8.44 -5.11 12.29
C GLN A 15 -8.58 -3.61 12.05
N TYR A 16 -9.65 -3.22 11.37
CA TYR A 16 -9.96 -1.84 11.01
C TYR A 16 -11.22 -1.30 11.71
N ARG A 17 -11.81 -2.03 12.66
CA ARG A 17 -13.06 -1.68 13.37
C ARG A 17 -13.05 -0.29 14.04
N HIS A 18 -11.87 0.24 14.36
CA HIS A 18 -11.73 1.60 14.92
C HIS A 18 -11.49 2.67 13.86
N CYS A 19 -11.41 2.27 12.59
CA CYS A 19 -11.11 3.14 11.46
C CYS A 19 -12.25 3.16 10.44
N LEU A 20 -13.04 2.09 10.38
CA LEU A 20 -14.08 1.85 9.39
C LEU A 20 -15.37 1.37 10.08
N PRO A 21 -16.55 1.84 9.63
CA PRO A 21 -17.84 1.25 10.02
C PRO A 21 -17.89 -0.25 9.71
N VAL A 22 -18.50 -1.04 10.60
CA VAL A 22 -18.52 -2.51 10.51
C VAL A 22 -19.88 -2.99 10.05
N ASN A 23 -19.90 -3.89 9.06
CA ASN A 23 -21.10 -4.54 8.54
C ASN A 23 -22.19 -3.59 8.00
N GLU A 24 -21.77 -2.45 7.49
CA GLU A 24 -22.65 -1.50 6.81
C GLU A 24 -21.99 -0.90 5.59
N ILE A 25 -22.79 -0.29 4.69
CA ILE A 25 -22.28 0.44 3.53
C ILE A 25 -21.93 1.86 3.95
N PHE A 26 -20.74 2.33 3.59
CA PHE A 26 -20.27 3.67 3.91
C PHE A 26 -19.46 4.28 2.76
N GLY A 27 -19.19 5.58 2.84
CA GLY A 27 -18.32 6.32 1.94
C GLY A 27 -17.03 6.78 2.63
N TRP A 28 -16.18 7.48 1.89
CA TRP A 28 -14.89 7.96 2.38
C TRP A 28 -15.00 8.94 3.56
N ASP A 29 -16.11 9.63 3.73
CA ASP A 29 -16.32 10.56 4.85
C ASP A 29 -16.34 9.85 6.22
N SER A 30 -16.67 8.56 6.23
CA SER A 30 -16.68 7.72 7.42
C SER A 30 -15.35 6.99 7.66
N VAL A 31 -14.32 7.23 6.83
CA VAL A 31 -13.03 6.57 6.93
C VAL A 31 -12.07 7.41 7.79
N HIS A 32 -11.63 6.86 8.92
CA HIS A 32 -10.73 7.51 9.87
C HIS A 32 -9.49 6.66 10.14
N MET A 33 -8.62 6.54 9.13
CA MET A 33 -7.44 5.69 9.27
C MET A 33 -6.45 6.23 10.31
N SER A 34 -6.14 5.40 11.30
CA SER A 34 -5.12 5.70 12.32
C SER A 34 -3.72 5.63 11.71
N LYS A 35 -2.77 6.37 12.29
CA LYS A 35 -1.35 6.30 11.89
C LYS A 35 -0.84 4.85 11.91
N GLY A 36 -0.16 4.45 10.84
CA GLY A 36 0.38 3.10 10.70
C GLY A 36 -0.64 2.02 10.30
N LYS A 37 -1.90 2.38 10.05
CA LYS A 37 -2.90 1.49 9.46
C LYS A 37 -3.13 1.87 8.01
N TYR A 38 -2.89 0.90 7.12
CA TYR A 38 -3.06 1.06 5.68
C TYR A 38 -3.83 -0.13 5.13
N LEU A 39 -4.65 0.12 4.12
CA LEU A 39 -5.28 -0.95 3.34
C LEU A 39 -4.19 -1.65 2.53
N LEU A 40 -4.10 -2.96 2.63
CA LEU A 40 -3.12 -3.77 1.92
C LEU A 40 -3.86 -4.66 0.91
N MET A 41 -3.19 -5.09 -0.15
CA MET A 41 -3.78 -5.90 -1.22
C MET A 41 -4.58 -7.10 -0.67
N HIS A 42 -4.06 -7.79 0.32
CA HIS A 42 -4.71 -8.95 0.93
C HIS A 42 -5.87 -8.62 1.91
N SER A 43 -6.16 -7.33 2.10
CA SER A 43 -7.31 -6.85 2.89
C SER A 43 -8.40 -6.19 2.05
N ILE A 44 -8.28 -6.20 0.73
CA ILE A 44 -9.20 -5.53 -0.18
C ILE A 44 -9.78 -6.50 -1.20
N ILE A 45 -11.07 -6.33 -1.49
CA ILE A 45 -11.76 -6.97 -2.60
C ILE A 45 -12.40 -5.87 -3.43
N TYR A 46 -11.99 -5.73 -4.68
CA TYR A 46 -12.59 -4.81 -5.65
C TYR A 46 -13.58 -5.53 -6.57
N ARG A 47 -14.62 -4.84 -6.98
CA ARG A 47 -15.43 -5.29 -8.12
C ARG A 47 -14.58 -5.23 -9.38
N THR A 48 -14.56 -6.30 -10.17
CA THR A 48 -13.77 -6.38 -11.41
C THR A 48 -14.11 -5.24 -12.39
N LYS A 49 -15.40 -4.87 -12.48
CA LYS A 49 -15.85 -3.73 -13.30
C LYS A 49 -15.13 -2.43 -12.93
N LEU A 50 -14.95 -2.14 -11.62
CA LEU A 50 -14.24 -0.94 -11.14
C LEU A 50 -12.78 -0.95 -11.58
N LEU A 51 -12.11 -2.11 -11.54
CA LEU A 51 -10.72 -2.25 -11.97
C LEU A 51 -10.56 -1.98 -13.48
N HIS A 52 -11.54 -2.38 -14.29
CA HIS A 52 -11.56 -2.02 -15.72
C HIS A 52 -11.85 -0.54 -15.94
N GLU A 53 -12.82 0.04 -15.21
CA GLU A 53 -13.19 1.44 -15.33
C GLU A 53 -12.08 2.41 -14.93
N CYS A 54 -11.25 2.06 -13.93
CA CYS A 54 -10.10 2.90 -13.54
C CYS A 54 -8.87 2.69 -14.44
N GLY A 55 -8.94 1.79 -15.43
CA GLY A 55 -7.82 1.53 -16.33
C GLY A 55 -6.58 0.95 -15.65
N LEU A 56 -6.76 0.19 -14.55
CA LEU A 56 -5.64 -0.37 -13.83
C LEU A 56 -4.82 -1.32 -14.68
N GLU A 57 -3.59 -0.94 -14.95
CA GLU A 57 -2.58 -1.78 -15.58
C GLU A 57 -1.41 -2.00 -14.61
N LEU A 58 -1.06 -3.26 -14.38
CA LEU A 58 0.06 -3.62 -13.52
C LEU A 58 1.27 -3.97 -14.37
N PRO A 59 2.45 -3.35 -14.14
CA PRO A 59 3.68 -3.70 -14.82
C PRO A 59 4.02 -5.20 -14.69
N LYS A 60 4.31 -5.84 -15.82
CA LYS A 60 4.67 -7.26 -15.84
C LYS A 60 6.05 -7.47 -15.19
N HIS A 61 6.24 -8.61 -14.54
CA HIS A 61 7.49 -9.01 -13.91
C HIS A 61 8.07 -7.97 -12.92
N THR A 62 7.20 -7.19 -12.28
CA THR A 62 7.58 -6.13 -11.35
C THR A 62 7.07 -6.48 -9.95
N PHE A 63 7.94 -6.38 -8.94
CA PHE A 63 7.55 -6.51 -7.54
C PHE A 63 6.90 -5.22 -7.04
N TYR A 64 6.15 -5.33 -5.95
CA TYR A 64 5.48 -4.19 -5.26
C TYR A 64 4.31 -3.55 -6.03
N VAL A 65 3.87 -4.17 -7.12
CA VAL A 65 2.67 -3.75 -7.88
C VAL A 65 1.38 -3.87 -7.06
N ASP A 66 1.40 -4.60 -5.96
CA ASP A 66 0.34 -4.66 -4.96
C ASP A 66 -0.01 -3.26 -4.42
N ASN A 67 0.95 -2.34 -4.34
CA ASN A 67 0.70 -0.95 -3.98
C ASN A 67 -0.12 -0.21 -5.04
N LEU A 68 0.15 -0.45 -6.34
CA LEU A 68 -0.65 0.09 -7.43
C LEU A 68 -2.08 -0.47 -7.41
N PHE A 69 -2.21 -1.78 -7.19
CA PHE A 69 -3.50 -2.44 -7.06
C PHE A 69 -4.37 -1.84 -5.95
N VAL A 70 -3.77 -1.45 -4.83
CA VAL A 70 -4.48 -0.77 -3.75
C VAL A 70 -4.79 0.68 -4.11
N TYR A 71 -3.81 1.42 -4.62
CA TYR A 71 -3.81 2.88 -4.70
C TYR A 71 -4.61 3.44 -5.87
N ILE A 72 -4.39 2.90 -7.08
CA ILE A 72 -4.97 3.44 -8.32
C ILE A 72 -6.52 3.41 -8.31
N PRO A 73 -7.19 2.35 -7.84
CA PRO A 73 -8.65 2.31 -7.87
C PRO A 73 -9.35 3.21 -6.84
N LEU A 74 -8.66 3.71 -5.81
CA LEU A 74 -9.27 4.39 -4.66
C LEU A 74 -10.22 5.56 -5.06
N PRO A 75 -9.86 6.48 -5.98
CA PRO A 75 -10.75 7.58 -6.36
C PRO A 75 -12.04 7.13 -7.06
N TYR A 76 -12.07 5.93 -7.63
CA TYR A 76 -13.24 5.35 -8.30
C TYR A 76 -14.19 4.64 -7.32
N VAL A 77 -13.73 4.39 -6.09
CA VAL A 77 -14.54 3.73 -5.05
C VAL A 77 -15.51 4.73 -4.43
N LYS A 78 -16.82 4.53 -4.67
CA LYS A 78 -17.89 5.35 -4.11
C LYS A 78 -18.45 4.78 -2.81
N THR A 79 -18.49 3.46 -2.70
CA THR A 79 -19.06 2.74 -1.56
C THR A 79 -18.10 1.67 -1.08
N LEU A 80 -17.99 1.57 0.24
CA LEU A 80 -17.18 0.58 0.94
C LEU A 80 -18.06 -0.26 1.86
N TYR A 81 -17.59 -1.46 2.15
CA TYR A 81 -18.18 -2.35 3.14
C TYR A 81 -17.05 -3.06 3.89
N TYR A 82 -17.02 -2.96 5.20
CA TYR A 82 -16.00 -3.62 6.00
C TYR A 82 -16.57 -4.84 6.73
N LEU A 83 -15.97 -5.99 6.46
CA LEU A 83 -16.19 -7.24 7.16
C LEU A 83 -15.07 -7.45 8.18
N ASP A 84 -15.39 -7.48 9.47
CA ASP A 84 -14.40 -7.75 10.54
C ASP A 84 -14.16 -9.25 10.70
N VAL A 85 -13.61 -9.87 9.65
CA VAL A 85 -13.33 -11.30 9.56
C VAL A 85 -11.86 -11.57 9.20
N ASP A 86 -11.30 -12.62 9.73
CA ASP A 86 -9.90 -13.02 9.50
C ASP A 86 -9.77 -13.95 8.29
N LEU A 87 -10.19 -13.45 7.10
CA LEU A 87 -10.18 -14.23 5.86
C LEU A 87 -8.78 -14.56 5.35
N TYR A 88 -7.81 -13.68 5.56
CA TYR A 88 -6.45 -13.85 5.04
C TYR A 88 -5.46 -14.12 6.16
N ARG A 89 -4.68 -15.18 6.00
CA ARG A 89 -3.59 -15.56 6.91
C ARG A 89 -2.26 -15.33 6.21
N TYR A 90 -1.55 -14.29 6.63
CA TYR A 90 -0.28 -13.90 6.06
C TYR A 90 0.87 -14.52 6.85
N PHE A 91 1.47 -15.55 6.28
CA PHE A 91 2.61 -16.22 6.89
C PHE A 91 3.90 -15.43 6.62
N ILE A 92 4.64 -15.08 7.68
CA ILE A 92 5.88 -14.29 7.62
C ILE A 92 7.04 -15.13 8.15
N GLY A 93 8.21 -15.02 7.52
CA GLY A 93 9.46 -15.60 8.01
C GLY A 93 10.12 -16.59 7.05
N ARG A 94 9.60 -16.75 5.84
CA ARG A 94 10.32 -17.48 4.79
C ARG A 94 11.43 -16.59 4.21
N ASN A 95 12.57 -17.20 3.88
CA ASN A 95 13.72 -16.47 3.33
C ASN A 95 13.50 -15.89 1.93
N ASP A 96 12.54 -16.44 1.17
CA ASP A 96 12.19 -16.06 -0.19
C ASP A 96 11.12 -14.96 -0.28
N GLN A 97 10.64 -14.45 0.85
CA GLN A 97 9.58 -13.42 0.84
C GLN A 97 10.09 -12.07 0.34
N SER A 98 9.25 -11.40 -0.45
CA SER A 98 9.52 -10.06 -0.99
C SER A 98 9.78 -8.98 0.07
N VAL A 99 9.27 -9.18 1.29
CA VAL A 99 9.48 -8.30 2.46
C VAL A 99 10.77 -8.59 3.23
N ASN A 100 11.62 -9.52 2.76
CA ASN A 100 12.95 -9.73 3.33
C ASN A 100 13.87 -8.57 2.94
N GLU A 101 14.63 -8.01 3.89
CA GLU A 101 15.49 -6.83 3.69
C GLU A 101 16.47 -7.00 2.52
N ARG A 102 17.13 -8.16 2.41
CA ARG A 102 18.07 -8.45 1.30
C ARG A 102 17.34 -8.48 -0.06
N VAL A 103 16.15 -9.06 -0.09
CA VAL A 103 15.32 -9.12 -1.30
C VAL A 103 14.83 -7.71 -1.67
N MET A 104 14.41 -6.91 -0.69
CA MET A 104 13.95 -5.52 -0.91
C MET A 104 15.11 -4.66 -1.45
N THR A 105 16.29 -4.75 -0.88
CA THR A 105 17.46 -3.98 -1.34
C THR A 105 17.89 -4.39 -2.75
N SER A 106 17.86 -5.69 -3.07
CA SER A 106 18.21 -6.17 -4.42
C SER A 106 17.21 -5.77 -5.51
N ARG A 107 15.99 -5.38 -5.12
CA ARG A 107 14.90 -4.99 -6.04
C ARG A 107 14.49 -3.53 -5.88
N ILE A 108 15.38 -2.72 -5.32
CA ILE A 108 15.08 -1.33 -4.95
C ILE A 108 14.66 -0.48 -6.15
N ASP A 109 15.23 -0.73 -7.34
CA ASP A 109 14.85 0.00 -8.57
C ASP A 109 13.39 -0.27 -8.98
N GLN A 110 12.88 -1.46 -8.74
CA GLN A 110 11.47 -1.77 -8.98
C GLN A 110 10.56 -1.05 -7.98
N GLN A 111 11.00 -0.95 -6.73
CA GLN A 111 10.29 -0.19 -5.71
C GLN A 111 10.21 1.31 -6.07
N ILE A 112 11.34 1.90 -6.52
CA ILE A 112 11.41 3.29 -6.98
C ILE A 112 10.48 3.49 -8.20
N TYR A 113 10.50 2.57 -9.14
CA TYR A 113 9.63 2.60 -10.31
C TYR A 113 8.14 2.61 -9.91
N VAL A 114 7.74 1.73 -9.01
CA VAL A 114 6.36 1.70 -8.50
C VAL A 114 6.01 2.98 -7.76
N ASN A 115 6.92 3.55 -6.96
CA ASN A 115 6.71 4.83 -6.30
C ASN A 115 6.44 5.96 -7.30
N LYS A 116 7.23 6.04 -8.38
CA LYS A 116 7.03 7.04 -9.45
C LYS A 116 5.67 6.87 -10.12
N LEU A 117 5.27 5.63 -10.46
CA LEU A 117 3.93 5.35 -10.99
C LEU A 117 2.81 5.79 -10.04
N MET A 118 2.99 5.66 -8.72
CA MET A 118 2.01 6.13 -7.74
C MET A 118 1.97 7.67 -7.66
N ILE A 119 3.13 8.33 -7.74
CA ILE A 119 3.24 9.80 -7.75
C ILE A 119 2.55 10.37 -9.00
N ASP A 120 2.83 9.79 -10.17
CA ASP A 120 2.30 10.24 -11.45
C ASP A 120 0.81 9.98 -11.63
N ALA A 121 0.24 9.04 -10.86
CA ALA A 121 -1.15 8.65 -11.01
C ALA A 121 -2.15 9.76 -10.67
N TYR A 122 -1.84 10.62 -9.70
CA TYR A 122 -2.74 11.68 -9.22
C TYR A 122 -1.98 12.88 -8.69
N CYS A 123 -2.41 14.08 -9.11
CA CYS A 123 -2.01 15.33 -8.49
C CYS A 123 -2.84 15.56 -7.22
N LEU A 124 -2.30 15.17 -6.06
CA LEU A 124 -3.00 15.29 -4.78
C LEU A 124 -2.77 16.68 -4.14
N PRO A 125 -3.81 17.30 -3.58
CA PRO A 125 -5.19 16.79 -3.42
C PRO A 125 -6.14 17.12 -4.59
N GLN A 126 -5.66 17.73 -5.67
CA GLN A 126 -6.49 18.36 -6.73
C GLN A 126 -7.39 17.37 -7.46
N ASP A 127 -6.86 16.17 -7.80
CA ASP A 127 -7.57 15.13 -8.56
C ASP A 127 -8.56 14.33 -7.70
N VAL A 128 -8.56 14.53 -6.38
CA VAL A 128 -9.38 13.79 -5.44
C VAL A 128 -10.23 14.72 -4.61
N SER A 129 -11.51 14.87 -4.98
CA SER A 129 -12.44 15.82 -4.36
C SER A 129 -12.76 15.52 -2.89
N ASN A 130 -12.77 14.23 -2.50
CA ASN A 130 -13.02 13.86 -1.11
C ASN A 130 -11.77 14.05 -0.25
N LYS A 131 -11.85 14.96 0.72
CA LYS A 131 -10.71 15.37 1.57
C LYS A 131 -10.16 14.23 2.46
N HIS A 132 -11.02 13.31 2.93
CA HIS A 132 -10.61 12.16 3.72
C HIS A 132 -9.81 11.18 2.86
N LEU A 133 -10.30 10.90 1.65
CA LEU A 133 -9.59 10.06 0.69
C LEU A 133 -8.26 10.69 0.27
N ALA A 134 -8.26 11.97 -0.13
CA ALA A 134 -7.04 12.66 -0.54
C ALA A 134 -5.96 12.63 0.55
N ARG A 135 -6.33 12.87 1.80
CA ARG A 135 -5.42 12.77 2.96
C ARG A 135 -4.91 11.35 3.17
N TYR A 136 -5.79 10.35 3.03
CA TYR A 136 -5.39 8.95 3.14
C TYR A 136 -4.41 8.55 2.04
N MET A 137 -4.70 8.91 0.78
CA MET A 137 -3.84 8.62 -0.36
C MET A 137 -2.46 9.28 -0.22
N LEU A 138 -2.41 10.53 0.21
CA LEU A 138 -1.15 11.23 0.47
C LEU A 138 -0.34 10.54 1.59
N SER A 139 -1.00 10.16 2.68
CA SER A 139 -0.37 9.43 3.78
C SER A 139 0.17 8.06 3.34
N TYR A 140 -0.57 7.36 2.48
CA TYR A 140 -0.15 6.06 1.94
C TYR A 140 1.07 6.22 1.02
N LEU A 141 1.03 7.16 0.09
CA LEU A 141 2.14 7.49 -0.81
C LEU A 141 3.41 7.86 -0.02
N ALA A 142 3.28 8.78 0.94
CA ALA A 142 4.39 9.17 1.80
C ALA A 142 4.99 8.00 2.57
N MET A 143 4.17 7.09 3.08
CA MET A 143 4.64 5.87 3.77
C MET A 143 5.45 4.98 2.83
N ILE A 144 4.97 4.73 1.62
CA ILE A 144 5.69 3.89 0.64
C ILE A 144 7.03 4.53 0.25
N CYS A 145 7.06 5.85 -0.02
CA CYS A 145 8.31 6.58 -0.30
C CYS A 145 9.29 6.56 0.88
N CYS A 146 8.78 6.66 2.12
CA CYS A 146 9.61 6.51 3.32
C CYS A 146 10.22 5.10 3.44
N VAL A 147 9.44 4.04 3.18
CA VAL A 147 9.97 2.66 3.18
C VAL A 147 11.10 2.52 2.16
N THR A 148 10.88 2.99 0.93
CA THR A 148 11.91 3.00 -0.12
C THR A 148 13.16 3.75 0.31
N SER A 149 13.00 4.93 0.90
CA SER A 149 14.12 5.74 1.40
C SER A 149 14.91 5.05 2.49
N ILE A 150 14.24 4.34 3.40
CA ILE A 150 14.88 3.55 4.45
C ILE A 150 15.72 2.42 3.84
N MET A 151 15.19 1.69 2.85
CA MET A 151 15.93 0.63 2.16
C MET A 151 17.15 1.16 1.42
N LEU A 152 17.04 2.32 0.77
CA LEU A 152 18.17 2.99 0.13
C LEU A 152 19.26 3.44 1.12
N LEU A 153 18.85 3.90 2.31
CA LEU A 153 19.77 4.24 3.40
C LEU A 153 20.47 3.00 4.00
N ILE A 154 19.73 1.90 4.19
CA ILE A 154 20.28 0.63 4.71
C ILE A 154 21.34 0.07 3.76
N SER A 155 21.12 0.16 2.44
CA SER A 155 22.11 -0.27 1.45
C SER A 155 23.39 0.55 1.49
N GLY A 156 23.29 1.85 1.82
CA GLY A 156 24.41 2.76 2.10
C GLY A 156 25.35 3.05 0.94
N THR A 157 25.09 2.56 -0.27
CA THR A 157 25.95 2.82 -1.42
C THR A 157 25.77 4.26 -1.92
N PRO A 158 26.84 4.92 -2.43
CA PRO A 158 26.72 6.28 -2.99
C PRO A 158 25.61 6.39 -4.06
N GLU A 159 25.50 5.38 -4.94
CA GLU A 159 24.45 5.30 -5.96
C GLU A 159 23.04 5.30 -5.36
N ASN A 160 22.79 4.48 -4.32
CA ASN A 160 21.49 4.39 -3.68
C ASN A 160 21.16 5.64 -2.87
N LEU A 161 22.16 6.32 -2.30
CA LEU A 161 21.97 7.61 -1.65
C LEU A 161 21.55 8.69 -2.65
N GLU A 162 22.09 8.66 -3.88
CA GLU A 162 21.66 9.58 -4.95
C GLU A 162 20.26 9.25 -5.43
N LYS A 163 19.93 7.97 -5.72
CA LYS A 163 18.56 7.54 -6.04
C LYS A 163 17.53 8.02 -5.00
N ARG A 164 17.91 8.04 -3.72
CA ARG A 164 17.05 8.57 -2.66
C ARG A 164 16.82 10.08 -2.82
N ARG A 165 17.84 10.87 -3.14
CA ARG A 165 17.68 12.31 -3.39
C ARG A 165 16.76 12.57 -4.57
N GLU A 166 17.00 11.88 -5.68
CA GLU A 166 16.18 11.96 -6.89
C GLU A 166 14.71 11.63 -6.61
N LEU A 167 14.43 10.58 -5.81
CA LEU A 167 13.05 10.21 -5.46
C LEU A 167 12.30 11.32 -4.71
N TRP A 168 13.01 12.11 -3.88
CA TRP A 168 12.40 13.20 -3.13
C TRP A 168 12.37 14.54 -3.88
N GLN A 169 13.03 14.62 -5.01
CA GLN A 169 12.97 15.76 -5.93
C GLN A 169 11.93 15.54 -7.05
N TYR A 170 11.53 14.29 -7.24
CA TYR A 170 10.52 13.87 -8.21
C TYR A 170 9.12 14.28 -7.77
#